data_660bf34c31ef17389953acda69109322
#
_entry.id   660bf34c31ef17389953acda69109322
#
_cell.length_a   1.000
_cell.length_b   1.000
_cell.length_c   1.000
_cell.angle_alpha   90.00
_cell.angle_beta   90.00
_cell.angle_gamma   90.00
#
_symmetry.space_group_name_H-M   'P 1'
#
loop_
_entity.id
_entity.type
_entity.pdbx_description
1 polymer ?
#
loop_
_entity_poly.entity_id
_entity_poly.type
_entity_poly.pdbx_seq_one_letter_code
_entity_poly.pdbx_strand_id
1 'polypeptide(L)'
;SRPGRATAVGIVMLATLAAVSQPEPAYAQAADGFVPVTDAMLANPSDDDWLSWRRTLDGWGYSPLSQIDRENVGDLRMVWTRALATGRQEGTPLAYDGVLYMPQSNDVIEAIDAVTGDLIWSYRRDLPDDVYEFVGGNARSNRNIAIFDRFIVNTTDDDFFLGLDATTGEIAWETEIFDYQETPAGHSAGPIIADGK
;
A
#
# COMPACT_ATOMS: atom_id res chain seq x y z
N SER A 1 -16.41 39.81 -74.21
CA SER A 1 -15.88 39.92 -72.88
C SER A 1 -16.26 38.71 -72.05
N ARG A 2 -15.28 37.86 -71.77
CA ARG A 2 -15.40 36.70 -70.85
C ARG A 2 -14.79 37.08 -69.48
N PRO A 3 -15.41 36.81 -68.34
CA PRO A 3 -14.77 37.03 -67.06
C PRO A 3 -13.88 35.81 -66.67
N GLY A 4 -12.68 36.12 -66.14
CA GLY A 4 -11.67 35.18 -65.73
C GLY A 4 -12.08 34.38 -64.49
N ARG A 5 -11.71 33.11 -64.49
CA ARG A 5 -11.80 32.21 -63.34
C ARG A 5 -10.62 32.48 -62.40
N ALA A 6 -10.93 32.86 -61.17
CA ALA A 6 -9.95 32.90 -60.10
C ALA A 6 -9.83 31.49 -59.48
N THR A 7 -8.63 30.96 -59.49
CA THR A 7 -8.26 29.67 -58.83
C THR A 7 -7.89 29.95 -57.37
N ALA A 8 -8.71 29.51 -56.45
CA ALA A 8 -8.35 29.56 -55.01
C ALA A 8 -7.41 28.40 -54.66
N VAL A 9 -6.20 28.71 -54.23
CA VAL A 9 -5.24 27.75 -53.67
C VAL A 9 -5.57 27.61 -52.17
N GLY A 10 -6.14 26.47 -51.81
CA GLY A 10 -6.37 26.13 -50.41
C GLY A 10 -5.06 25.65 -49.75
N ILE A 11 -4.62 26.40 -48.75
CA ILE A 11 -3.48 25.97 -47.89
C ILE A 11 -4.09 25.05 -46.80
N VAL A 12 -3.76 23.76 -46.88
CA VAL A 12 -4.06 22.80 -45.82
C VAL A 12 -2.96 22.92 -44.77
N MET A 13 -3.26 23.54 -43.63
CA MET A 13 -2.41 23.50 -42.44
C MET A 13 -2.57 22.12 -41.75
N LEU A 14 -1.57 21.26 -41.88
CA LEU A 14 -1.45 20.08 -41.03
C LEU A 14 -0.98 20.53 -39.60
N ALA A 15 -1.87 20.54 -38.65
CA ALA A 15 -1.52 20.69 -37.23
C ALA A 15 -0.97 19.36 -36.72
N THR A 16 0.35 19.26 -36.56
CA THR A 16 0.98 18.16 -35.84
C THR A 16 0.73 18.35 -34.35
N LEU A 17 -0.18 17.52 -33.77
CA LEU A 17 -0.29 17.38 -32.32
C LEU A 17 1.00 16.71 -31.83
N ALA A 18 1.88 17.50 -31.22
CA ALA A 18 2.96 16.95 -30.40
C ALA A 18 2.31 16.41 -29.13
N ALA A 19 2.35 15.09 -28.95
CA ALA A 19 2.02 14.47 -27.67
C ALA A 19 3.06 14.95 -26.66
N VAL A 20 2.68 15.82 -25.74
CA VAL A 20 3.47 16.17 -24.56
C VAL A 20 3.41 14.96 -23.67
N SER A 21 4.45 14.11 -23.70
CA SER A 21 4.66 13.10 -22.68
C SER A 21 4.88 13.84 -21.36
N GLN A 22 3.94 13.69 -20.43
CA GLN A 22 4.14 14.14 -19.06
C GLN A 22 5.31 13.32 -18.50
N PRO A 23 6.31 13.93 -17.88
CA PRO A 23 7.33 13.17 -17.18
C PRO A 23 6.60 12.37 -16.11
N GLU A 24 6.81 11.05 -16.09
CA GLU A 24 6.42 10.24 -14.93
C GLU A 24 7.08 10.87 -13.71
N PRO A 25 6.37 10.93 -12.54
CA PRO A 25 6.98 11.43 -11.33
C PRO A 25 8.22 10.56 -11.07
N ALA A 26 9.39 11.16 -11.17
CA ALA A 26 10.63 10.54 -10.78
C ALA A 26 10.56 10.42 -9.24
N TYR A 27 10.03 9.28 -8.76
CA TYR A 27 10.20 8.89 -7.36
C TYR A 27 11.72 8.85 -7.15
N ALA A 28 12.20 9.71 -6.26
CA ALA A 28 13.62 9.82 -5.97
C ALA A 28 14.13 8.40 -5.68
N GLN A 29 15.10 7.93 -6.46
CA GLN A 29 15.77 6.67 -6.18
C GLN A 29 16.25 6.73 -4.73
N ALA A 30 15.80 5.76 -3.93
CA ALA A 30 16.05 5.71 -2.52
C ALA A 30 17.55 5.81 -2.24
N ALA A 31 17.96 6.92 -1.63
CA ALA A 31 19.30 7.08 -1.07
C ALA A 31 19.50 6.22 0.19
N ASP A 32 18.47 5.48 0.59
CA ASP A 32 18.33 4.74 1.84
C ASP A 32 18.56 3.22 1.71
N GLY A 33 18.80 2.72 0.51
CA GLY A 33 19.04 1.30 0.25
C GLY A 33 17.78 0.44 0.15
N PHE A 34 16.56 1.00 0.28
CA PHE A 34 15.32 0.25 0.10
C PHE A 34 15.22 -0.35 -1.30
N VAL A 35 14.95 -1.64 -1.38
CA VAL A 35 14.74 -2.35 -2.64
C VAL A 35 13.25 -2.37 -2.97
N PRO A 36 12.79 -1.78 -4.09
CA PRO A 36 11.38 -1.80 -4.45
C PRO A 36 10.82 -3.21 -4.63
N VAL A 37 9.65 -3.47 -4.04
CA VAL A 37 8.96 -4.76 -4.15
C VAL A 37 8.34 -4.90 -5.54
N THR A 38 8.59 -6.01 -6.21
CA THR A 38 8.13 -6.30 -7.57
C THR A 38 7.13 -7.45 -7.60
N ASP A 39 6.40 -7.61 -8.73
CA ASP A 39 5.52 -8.76 -8.95
C ASP A 39 6.27 -10.09 -8.82
N ALA A 40 7.52 -10.15 -9.26
CA ALA A 40 8.34 -11.36 -9.12
C ALA A 40 8.60 -11.72 -7.66
N MET A 41 8.81 -10.72 -6.80
CA MET A 41 8.98 -10.92 -5.34
C MET A 41 7.66 -11.31 -4.70
N LEU A 42 6.52 -10.73 -5.09
CA LEU A 42 5.20 -11.13 -4.60
C LEU A 42 4.84 -12.57 -4.98
N ALA A 43 5.20 -13.00 -6.19
CA ALA A 43 4.98 -14.36 -6.67
C ALA A 43 5.89 -15.39 -5.99
N ASN A 44 7.12 -15.01 -5.68
CA ASN A 44 8.11 -15.88 -5.04
C ASN A 44 8.97 -15.07 -4.04
N PRO A 45 8.41 -14.75 -2.85
CA PRO A 45 9.11 -13.99 -1.83
C PRO A 45 10.31 -14.77 -1.27
N SER A 46 11.33 -14.03 -0.80
CA SER A 46 12.41 -14.60 0.00
C SER A 46 11.86 -15.37 1.19
N ASP A 47 12.60 -16.38 1.67
CA ASP A 47 12.15 -17.20 2.81
C ASP A 47 11.92 -16.35 4.08
N ASP A 48 12.67 -15.27 4.24
CA ASP A 48 12.58 -14.35 5.38
C ASP A 48 11.45 -13.31 5.23
N ASP A 49 10.85 -13.18 4.04
CA ASP A 49 9.85 -12.15 3.75
C ASP A 49 8.42 -12.69 3.78
N TRP A 50 7.49 -11.82 4.19
CA TRP A 50 6.05 -12.07 4.19
C TRP A 50 5.33 -10.88 3.54
N LEU A 51 5.25 -10.89 2.18
CA LEU A 51 4.89 -9.72 1.36
C LEU A 51 3.40 -9.59 1.08
N SER A 52 2.58 -10.57 1.44
CA SER A 52 1.14 -10.53 1.25
C SER A 52 0.43 -11.16 2.45
N TRP A 53 -0.89 -10.99 2.54
CA TRP A 53 -1.72 -11.49 3.65
C TRP A 53 -1.44 -12.96 4.04
N ARG A 54 -1.16 -13.79 3.07
CA ARG A 54 -0.84 -15.21 3.28
C ARG A 54 0.53 -15.60 2.73
N ARG A 55 1.47 -14.69 2.70
CA ARG A 55 2.83 -14.79 2.19
C ARG A 55 2.92 -14.91 0.68
N THR A 56 2.27 -15.90 0.10
CA THR A 56 2.28 -16.20 -1.34
C THR A 56 0.91 -16.02 -1.97
N LEU A 57 0.85 -15.78 -3.27
CA LEU A 57 -0.40 -15.53 -4.01
C LEU A 57 -1.35 -16.73 -4.05
N ASP A 58 -0.87 -17.96 -3.78
CA ASP A 58 -1.68 -19.15 -3.60
C ASP A 58 -2.41 -19.20 -2.25
N GLY A 59 -2.09 -18.29 -1.34
CA GLY A 59 -2.80 -18.10 -0.09
C GLY A 59 -2.61 -19.21 0.95
N TRP A 60 -1.54 -19.99 0.88
CA TRP A 60 -1.32 -21.12 1.80
C TRP A 60 -0.96 -20.66 3.21
N GLY A 61 -0.33 -19.50 3.36
CA GLY A 61 0.07 -18.97 4.67
C GLY A 61 1.10 -19.86 5.35
N TYR A 62 2.03 -20.42 4.60
CA TYR A 62 3.07 -21.31 5.07
C TYR A 62 4.42 -20.59 5.06
N SER A 63 5.16 -20.68 6.18
CA SER A 63 6.55 -20.22 6.27
C SER A 63 7.50 -21.39 5.93
N PRO A 64 8.46 -21.20 5.01
CA PRO A 64 9.48 -22.19 4.69
C PRO A 64 10.61 -22.25 5.74
N LEU A 65 10.62 -21.31 6.70
CA LEU A 65 11.64 -21.25 7.76
C LEU A 65 11.62 -22.52 8.60
N SER A 66 12.79 -23.03 8.95
CA SER A 66 12.98 -24.28 9.70
C SER A 66 13.83 -24.12 10.98
N GLN A 67 14.09 -22.87 11.39
CA GLN A 67 14.88 -22.62 12.60
C GLN A 67 14.16 -23.01 13.89
N ILE A 68 12.82 -23.06 13.85
CA ILE A 68 11.99 -23.50 14.98
C ILE A 68 11.34 -24.82 14.60
N ASP A 69 11.55 -25.83 15.43
CA ASP A 69 11.05 -27.18 15.27
C ASP A 69 10.49 -27.73 16.58
N ARG A 70 10.14 -29.03 16.60
CA ARG A 70 9.56 -29.68 17.79
C ARG A 70 10.56 -29.84 18.92
N GLU A 71 11.83 -29.92 18.59
CA GLU A 71 12.92 -30.13 19.53
C GLU A 71 13.28 -28.85 20.29
N ASN A 72 13.13 -27.66 19.65
CA ASN A 72 13.56 -26.38 20.21
C ASN A 72 12.44 -25.38 20.52
N VAL A 73 11.20 -25.61 20.07
CA VAL A 73 10.07 -24.68 20.31
C VAL A 73 9.85 -24.38 21.80
N GLY A 74 10.19 -25.32 22.70
CA GLY A 74 10.11 -25.13 24.15
C GLY A 74 11.13 -24.13 24.71
N ASP A 75 12.17 -23.81 23.95
CA ASP A 75 13.25 -22.90 24.33
C ASP A 75 13.02 -21.45 23.89
N LEU A 76 11.90 -21.18 23.18
CA LEU A 76 11.55 -19.83 22.76
C LEU A 76 11.46 -18.88 23.96
N ARG A 77 12.01 -17.68 23.78
CA ARG A 77 11.95 -16.59 24.77
C ARG A 77 11.41 -15.34 24.09
N MET A 78 10.58 -14.60 24.82
CA MET A 78 10.14 -13.29 24.37
C MET A 78 11.33 -12.33 24.38
N VAL A 79 11.64 -11.72 23.24
CA VAL A 79 12.76 -10.78 23.08
C VAL A 79 12.30 -9.34 23.21
N TRP A 80 11.08 -9.03 22.79
CA TRP A 80 10.47 -7.72 22.97
C TRP A 80 8.93 -7.82 22.99
N THR A 81 8.27 -6.75 23.37
CA THR A 81 6.82 -6.59 23.34
C THR A 81 6.46 -5.16 23.05
N ARG A 82 5.35 -4.94 22.33
CA ARG A 82 4.88 -3.62 21.96
C ARG A 82 3.36 -3.52 22.18
N ALA A 83 2.91 -2.40 22.76
CA ALA A 83 1.50 -2.10 22.85
C ALA A 83 1.01 -1.58 21.49
N LEU A 84 -0.14 -2.07 21.03
CA LEU A 84 -0.81 -1.60 19.83
C LEU A 84 -1.81 -0.48 20.14
N ALA A 85 -2.30 0.21 19.11
CA ALA A 85 -3.35 1.20 19.24
C ALA A 85 -4.61 0.60 19.90
N THR A 86 -5.36 1.42 20.64
CA THR A 86 -6.61 0.97 21.24
C THR A 86 -7.64 0.64 20.16
N GLY A 87 -8.29 -0.51 20.30
CA GLY A 87 -9.34 -0.96 19.38
C GLY A 87 -9.27 -2.45 19.10
N ARG A 88 -10.03 -2.89 18.10
CA ARG A 88 -10.06 -4.28 17.65
C ARG A 88 -8.83 -4.55 16.79
N GLN A 89 -7.95 -5.41 17.22
CA GLN A 89 -6.75 -5.79 16.49
C GLN A 89 -7.01 -7.09 15.72
N GLU A 90 -7.07 -7.00 14.39
CA GLU A 90 -7.28 -8.13 13.46
C GLU A 90 -6.23 -8.12 12.34
N GLY A 91 -5.25 -7.22 12.45
CA GLY A 91 -4.24 -6.99 11.41
C GLY A 91 -3.28 -8.15 11.25
N THR A 92 -2.97 -8.47 10.00
CA THR A 92 -1.85 -9.36 9.64
C THR A 92 -0.67 -8.49 9.23
N PRO A 93 0.47 -8.56 9.94
CA PRO A 93 1.64 -7.79 9.57
C PRO A 93 2.24 -8.31 8.26
N LEU A 94 2.87 -7.40 7.52
CA LEU A 94 3.83 -7.77 6.48
C LEU A 94 5.24 -7.73 7.07
N ALA A 95 6.14 -8.57 6.55
CA ALA A 95 7.55 -8.54 6.88
C ALA A 95 8.36 -8.38 5.60
N TYR A 96 9.21 -7.35 5.56
CA TYR A 96 10.10 -7.09 4.44
C TYR A 96 11.40 -6.46 4.92
N ASP A 97 12.51 -7.04 4.52
CA ASP A 97 13.88 -6.54 4.80
C ASP A 97 14.09 -6.20 6.30
N GLY A 98 13.64 -7.07 7.20
CA GLY A 98 13.78 -6.89 8.65
C GLY A 98 12.80 -5.91 9.28
N VAL A 99 11.85 -5.35 8.53
CA VAL A 99 10.81 -4.44 9.03
C VAL A 99 9.46 -5.15 9.08
N LEU A 100 8.73 -4.99 10.18
CA LEU A 100 7.33 -5.39 10.32
C LEU A 100 6.42 -4.19 10.08
N TYR A 101 5.57 -4.26 9.06
CA TYR A 101 4.52 -3.29 8.80
C TYR A 101 3.22 -3.79 9.41
N MET A 102 2.77 -3.13 10.48
CA MET A 102 1.66 -3.58 11.32
C MET A 102 0.41 -2.71 11.11
N PRO A 103 -0.61 -3.20 10.39
CA PRO A 103 -1.90 -2.52 10.37
C PRO A 103 -2.62 -2.70 11.71
N GLN A 104 -3.23 -1.62 12.18
CA GLN A 104 -3.93 -1.56 13.46
C GLN A 104 -5.30 -0.90 13.28
N SER A 105 -6.11 -0.96 14.33
CA SER A 105 -7.41 -0.29 14.39
C SER A 105 -7.31 1.22 14.14
N ASN A 106 -8.38 1.80 13.59
CA ASN A 106 -8.52 3.23 13.32
C ASN A 106 -7.43 3.78 12.37
N ASP A 107 -7.13 3.04 11.31
CA ASP A 107 -6.16 3.39 10.26
C ASP A 107 -4.79 3.83 10.79
N VAL A 108 -4.30 3.11 11.79
CA VAL A 108 -2.93 3.22 12.26
C VAL A 108 -2.09 2.16 11.58
N ILE A 109 -0.95 2.56 11.04
CA ILE A 109 0.07 1.64 10.50
C ILE A 109 1.40 2.00 11.14
N GLU A 110 2.09 1.00 11.67
CA GLU A 110 3.44 1.17 12.22
C GLU A 110 4.45 0.33 11.46
N ALA A 111 5.64 0.90 11.21
CA ALA A 111 6.82 0.14 10.84
C ALA A 111 7.69 -0.07 12.08
N ILE A 112 8.09 -1.30 12.30
CA ILE A 112 8.75 -1.75 13.51
C ILE A 112 9.97 -2.56 13.11
N ASP A 113 11.13 -2.29 13.71
CA ASP A 113 12.30 -3.15 13.57
C ASP A 113 11.98 -4.55 14.13
N ALA A 114 12.06 -5.57 13.28
CA ALA A 114 11.64 -6.93 13.65
C ALA A 114 12.55 -7.56 14.73
N VAL A 115 13.79 -7.11 14.85
CA VAL A 115 14.78 -7.65 15.81
C VAL A 115 14.63 -7.01 17.18
N THR A 116 14.46 -5.67 17.23
CA THR A 116 14.47 -4.90 18.49
C THR A 116 13.09 -4.56 19.00
N GLY A 117 12.07 -4.51 18.12
CA GLY A 117 10.73 -4.01 18.43
C GLY A 117 10.64 -2.47 18.48
N ASP A 118 11.71 -1.78 18.07
CA ASP A 118 11.73 -0.32 18.04
C ASP A 118 10.82 0.22 16.93
N LEU A 119 10.13 1.33 17.21
CA LEU A 119 9.33 2.03 16.23
C LEU A 119 10.24 2.74 15.23
N ILE A 120 10.06 2.45 13.94
CA ILE A 120 10.73 3.18 12.84
C ILE A 120 9.89 4.39 12.49
N TRP A 121 8.61 4.18 12.14
CA TRP A 121 7.64 5.25 11.92
C TRP A 121 6.23 4.80 12.28
N SER A 122 5.33 5.77 12.46
CA SER A 122 3.90 5.54 12.71
C SER A 122 3.08 6.50 11.86
N TYR A 123 2.17 5.96 11.10
CA TYR A 123 1.11 6.69 10.39
C TYR A 123 -0.21 6.53 11.14
N ARG A 124 -0.98 7.62 11.19
CA ARG A 124 -2.37 7.62 11.68
C ARG A 124 -3.21 8.51 10.77
N ARG A 125 -4.28 7.96 10.24
CA ARG A 125 -5.27 8.75 9.51
C ARG A 125 -6.00 9.70 10.45
N ASP A 126 -6.12 10.96 10.04
CA ASP A 126 -6.99 11.93 10.72
C ASP A 126 -8.42 11.75 10.18
N LEU A 127 -9.14 10.82 10.82
CA LEU A 127 -10.48 10.45 10.38
C LEU A 127 -11.51 11.51 10.82
N PRO A 128 -12.53 11.83 9.97
CA PRO A 128 -13.65 12.66 10.36
C PRO A 128 -14.37 12.11 11.61
N ASP A 129 -14.82 12.98 12.49
CA ASP A 129 -15.47 12.60 13.77
C ASP A 129 -16.73 11.74 13.55
N ASP A 130 -17.43 11.95 12.43
CA ASP A 130 -18.69 11.29 12.09
C ASP A 130 -18.52 10.03 11.21
N VAL A 131 -17.30 9.68 10.77
CA VAL A 131 -17.07 8.57 9.83
C VAL A 131 -17.78 7.28 10.27
N TYR A 132 -17.72 6.95 11.55
CA TYR A 132 -18.31 5.72 12.07
C TYR A 132 -19.83 5.74 12.25
N GLU A 133 -20.46 6.89 12.05
CA GLU A 133 -21.92 7.00 11.95
C GLU A 133 -22.41 6.44 10.61
N PHE A 134 -21.59 6.56 9.57
CA PHE A 134 -21.88 6.11 8.21
C PHE A 134 -21.37 4.71 7.92
N VAL A 135 -20.06 4.46 8.09
CA VAL A 135 -19.43 3.18 7.70
C VAL A 135 -19.60 2.07 8.73
N GLY A 136 -20.02 2.42 9.94
CA GLY A 136 -20.31 1.47 11.02
C GLY A 136 -19.06 0.97 11.77
N GLY A 137 -19.31 0.39 12.94
CA GLY A 137 -18.24 0.01 13.89
C GLY A 137 -17.32 -1.13 13.44
N ASN A 138 -17.68 -1.91 12.40
CA ASN A 138 -16.82 -2.97 11.87
C ASN A 138 -15.71 -2.44 10.98
N ALA A 139 -15.83 -1.25 10.45
CA ALA A 139 -14.82 -0.57 9.65
C ALA A 139 -13.52 -0.27 10.43
N ARG A 140 -13.59 -0.23 11.77
CA ARG A 140 -12.43 0.03 12.64
C ARG A 140 -11.35 -1.06 12.62
N SER A 141 -11.55 -2.14 11.86
CA SER A 141 -10.62 -3.26 11.80
C SER A 141 -9.86 -3.23 10.48
N ASN A 142 -8.58 -2.88 10.51
CA ASN A 142 -7.70 -3.05 9.37
C ASN A 142 -7.08 -4.46 9.42
N ARG A 143 -7.45 -5.35 8.49
CA ARG A 143 -6.99 -6.75 8.49
C ARG A 143 -5.73 -6.98 7.71
N ASN A 144 -5.53 -6.26 6.64
CA ASN A 144 -4.32 -6.36 5.82
C ASN A 144 -4.04 -5.08 5.07
N ILE A 145 -2.78 -4.89 4.78
CA ILE A 145 -2.20 -3.90 3.90
C ILE A 145 -1.47 -4.64 2.78
N ALA A 146 -1.08 -3.93 1.74
CA ALA A 146 -0.21 -4.48 0.70
C ALA A 146 1.11 -3.72 0.64
N ILE A 147 2.14 -4.34 0.06
CA ILE A 147 3.40 -3.71 -0.25
C ILE A 147 3.72 -3.90 -1.72
N PHE A 148 4.06 -2.81 -2.43
CA PHE A 148 4.47 -2.85 -3.83
C PHE A 148 5.30 -1.62 -4.18
N ASP A 149 6.31 -1.81 -5.01
CA ASP A 149 7.31 -0.78 -5.28
C ASP A 149 7.90 -0.30 -3.93
N ARG A 150 7.82 0.95 -3.59
CA ARG A 150 8.23 1.49 -2.31
C ARG A 150 7.06 1.89 -1.39
N PHE A 151 5.85 1.38 -1.66
CA PHE A 151 4.65 1.82 -0.98
C PHE A 151 4.03 0.74 -0.10
N ILE A 152 3.64 1.13 1.10
CA ILE A 152 2.63 0.42 1.88
C ILE A 152 1.27 0.96 1.45
N VAL A 153 0.45 0.08 0.90
CA VAL A 153 -0.83 0.44 0.31
C VAL A 153 -1.96 0.06 1.26
N ASN A 154 -2.88 0.98 1.49
CA ASN A 154 -4.01 0.81 2.40
C ASN A 154 -5.30 1.39 1.85
N THR A 155 -6.43 0.86 2.30
CA THR A 155 -7.76 1.49 2.20
C THR A 155 -8.17 2.00 3.58
N THR A 156 -8.73 3.21 3.65
CA THR A 156 -9.04 3.87 4.92
C THR A 156 -10.53 3.83 5.25
N ASP A 157 -10.86 4.02 6.52
CA ASP A 157 -12.26 4.01 7.00
C ASP A 157 -13.10 5.17 6.44
N ASP A 158 -12.46 6.25 5.94
CA ASP A 158 -13.09 7.35 5.23
C ASP A 158 -13.07 7.21 3.70
N ASP A 159 -12.94 5.97 3.21
CA ASP A 159 -13.06 5.56 1.81
C ASP A 159 -11.97 6.13 0.87
N PHE A 160 -10.73 6.31 1.37
CA PHE A 160 -9.57 6.59 0.54
C PHE A 160 -8.72 5.35 0.27
N PHE A 161 -8.06 5.36 -0.88
CA PHE A 161 -6.98 4.46 -1.24
C PHE A 161 -5.68 5.24 -1.22
N LEU A 162 -4.68 4.79 -0.47
CA LEU A 162 -3.44 5.53 -0.28
C LEU A 162 -2.21 4.64 -0.31
N GLY A 163 -1.07 5.26 -0.67
CA GLY A 163 0.26 4.68 -0.55
C GLY A 163 1.13 5.51 0.38
N LEU A 164 1.65 4.88 1.41
CA LEU A 164 2.66 5.44 2.29
C LEU A 164 4.05 5.03 1.79
N ASP A 165 5.01 5.93 1.82
CA ASP A 165 6.41 5.54 1.62
C ASP A 165 6.83 4.55 2.71
N ALA A 166 7.31 3.38 2.30
CA ALA A 166 7.63 2.28 3.22
C ALA A 166 8.76 2.62 4.21
N THR A 167 9.60 3.59 3.87
CA THR A 167 10.76 3.98 4.72
C THR A 167 10.43 5.11 5.69
N THR A 168 9.46 5.97 5.38
CA THR A 168 9.14 7.16 6.18
C THR A 168 7.74 7.17 6.78
N GLY A 169 6.79 6.40 6.20
CA GLY A 169 5.38 6.44 6.58
C GLY A 169 4.64 7.70 6.10
N GLU A 170 5.27 8.54 5.28
CA GLU A 170 4.62 9.72 4.71
C GLU A 170 3.68 9.32 3.56
N ILE A 171 2.55 10.04 3.41
CA ILE A 171 1.63 9.84 2.29
C ILE A 171 2.35 10.26 1.01
N ALA A 172 2.59 9.30 0.12
CA ALA A 172 3.14 9.55 -1.21
C ALA A 172 2.05 9.91 -2.22
N TRP A 173 0.90 9.25 -2.09
CA TRP A 173 -0.29 9.51 -2.91
C TRP A 173 -1.54 9.05 -2.16
N GLU A 174 -2.68 9.66 -2.48
CA GLU A 174 -4.01 9.23 -2.02
C GLU A 174 -5.07 9.53 -3.08
N THR A 175 -6.12 8.73 -3.10
CA THR A 175 -7.26 8.87 -4.01
C THR A 175 -8.54 8.51 -3.26
N GLU A 176 -9.54 9.38 -3.31
CA GLU A 176 -10.87 9.10 -2.81
C GLU A 176 -11.52 8.01 -3.67
N ILE A 177 -12.04 6.95 -3.03
CA ILE A 177 -12.77 5.87 -3.69
C ILE A 177 -14.25 6.21 -3.74
N PHE A 178 -14.81 6.61 -2.61
CA PHE A 178 -16.19 7.04 -2.45
C PHE A 178 -16.27 8.20 -1.45
N ASP A 179 -17.31 9.02 -1.57
CA ASP A 179 -17.74 9.88 -0.47
C ASP A 179 -18.41 9.00 0.59
N TYR A 180 -17.78 8.84 1.74
CA TYR A 180 -18.26 7.96 2.82
C TYR A 180 -19.63 8.37 3.38
N GLN A 181 -20.06 9.63 3.20
CA GLN A 181 -21.39 10.12 3.61
C GLN A 181 -22.47 9.75 2.61
N GLU A 182 -22.13 9.65 1.31
CA GLU A 182 -23.08 9.29 0.25
C GLU A 182 -23.10 7.78 -0.03
N THR A 183 -21.92 7.15 -0.04
CA THR A 183 -21.73 5.73 -0.37
C THR A 183 -20.78 5.08 0.62
N PRO A 184 -21.19 4.88 1.87
CA PRO A 184 -20.31 4.31 2.89
C PRO A 184 -19.92 2.88 2.56
N ALA A 185 -18.61 2.64 2.43
CA ALA A 185 -18.05 1.33 2.14
C ALA A 185 -16.99 0.98 3.21
N GLY A 186 -17.36 0.32 4.25
CA GLY A 186 -16.39 -0.07 5.30
C GLY A 186 -15.33 -1.03 4.76
N HIS A 187 -14.11 -0.59 4.64
CA HIS A 187 -12.96 -1.37 4.13
C HIS A 187 -12.25 -2.12 5.26
N SER A 188 -12.76 -3.27 5.65
CA SER A 188 -12.11 -4.10 6.66
C SER A 188 -11.12 -5.14 6.08
N ALA A 189 -11.13 -5.35 4.77
CA ALA A 189 -10.18 -6.20 4.05
C ALA A 189 -9.29 -5.29 3.20
N GLY A 190 -8.01 -5.25 3.45
CA GLY A 190 -7.10 -4.38 2.71
C GLY A 190 -6.86 -4.80 1.26
N PRO A 191 -6.06 -4.04 0.52
CA PRO A 191 -5.76 -4.26 -0.88
C PRO A 191 -4.93 -5.53 -1.13
N ILE A 192 -5.01 -6.02 -2.35
CA ILE A 192 -4.14 -7.09 -2.88
C ILE A 192 -3.53 -6.57 -4.17
N ILE A 193 -2.23 -6.75 -4.33
CA ILE A 193 -1.51 -6.39 -5.55
C ILE A 193 -1.42 -7.60 -6.47
N ALA A 194 -1.74 -7.36 -7.76
CA ALA A 194 -1.58 -8.34 -8.81
C ALA A 194 -1.21 -7.65 -10.12
N ASP A 195 -0.14 -8.11 -10.78
CA ASP A 195 0.35 -7.59 -12.07
C ASP A 195 0.57 -6.06 -12.03
N GLY A 196 1.23 -5.59 -10.96
CA GLY A 196 1.53 -4.17 -10.74
C GLY A 196 0.32 -3.26 -10.48
N LYS A 197 -0.82 -3.84 -10.10
CA LYS A 197 -2.09 -3.12 -9.88
C LYS A 197 -2.76 -3.57 -8.60
#